data_e0b1f96d1577f7c5a2d6640dc2ae80d8
#
_entry.id   e0b1f96d1577f7c5a2d6640dc2ae80d8
#
_cell.length_a   1.000
_cell.length_b   1.000
_cell.length_c   1.000
_cell.angle_alpha   90.00
_cell.angle_beta   90.00
_cell.angle_gamma   90.00
#
_symmetry.space_group_name_H-M   'P 1'
#
loop_
_entity.id
_entity.type
_entity.pdbx_description
1 polymer ?
#
loop_
_entity_poly.entity_id
_entity_poly.type
_entity_poly.pdbx_seq_one_letter_code
_entity_poly.pdbx_strand_id
1 'polypeptide(L)'
;MSHHTITVSGLGFAYPDGTRALDRVSFEVGHGEAIAVVGANGAGKSTLLMHLNGLLTPAEGSVDIGGTPVTKGTLADIRRTVGMVFQDPDDQLFMPTVAEDVGFGPLNLGLPPEDVERRVDEALARVGAARLKDRPPYHLSSGEKRAVAIATVLAMEPAILVMDEPSSGLDPRARRRLIGLLRSFEHTRIVATHDLDLAAELSERTIVVSEGRVVADGPTREIFGDDSLLAASGLERPLGMRPCSVCGAGAYESRAGASPGLG
;
A
#
# COMPACT_ATOMS: atom_id res chain seq x y z
N MET A 1 21.77 2.39 12.03
CA MET A 1 20.76 2.31 10.94
C MET A 1 19.42 2.25 11.61
N SER A 2 18.53 3.20 11.32
CA SER A 2 17.17 3.21 11.88
C SER A 2 16.39 2.05 11.23
N HIS A 3 16.04 1.03 12.01
CA HIS A 3 15.23 -0.09 11.52
C HIS A 3 13.77 0.33 11.58
N HIS A 4 13.19 0.72 10.45
CA HIS A 4 11.78 1.09 10.36
C HIS A 4 10.92 -0.19 10.31
N THR A 5 10.77 -0.84 11.46
CA THR A 5 9.85 -1.96 11.69
C THR A 5 8.46 -1.41 12.05
N ILE A 6 7.44 -2.22 11.86
CA ILE A 6 6.06 -1.92 12.30
C ILE A 6 5.65 -3.01 13.27
N THR A 7 5.19 -2.63 14.46
CA THR A 7 4.62 -3.57 15.42
C THR A 7 3.20 -3.14 15.77
N VAL A 8 2.23 -3.99 15.50
CA VAL A 8 0.82 -3.81 15.88
C VAL A 8 0.48 -4.85 16.95
N SER A 9 0.01 -4.40 18.11
CA SER A 9 -0.25 -5.28 19.25
C SER A 9 -1.65 -5.05 19.82
N GLY A 10 -2.54 -6.03 19.64
CA GLY A 10 -3.89 -6.04 20.17
C GLY A 10 -4.75 -4.85 19.73
N LEU A 11 -4.51 -4.30 18.55
CA LEU A 11 -5.19 -3.11 18.05
C LEU A 11 -6.68 -3.36 17.88
N GLY A 12 -7.48 -2.62 18.64
CA GLY A 12 -8.94 -2.57 18.54
C GLY A 12 -9.41 -1.15 18.22
N PHE A 13 -10.44 -1.04 17.38
CA PHE A 13 -11.02 0.25 17.01
C PHE A 13 -12.49 0.12 16.63
N ALA A 14 -13.31 1.04 17.17
CA ALA A 14 -14.70 1.23 16.76
C ALA A 14 -14.91 2.69 16.34
N TYR A 15 -15.68 2.90 15.29
CA TYR A 15 -16.11 4.23 14.86
C TYR A 15 -17.15 4.83 15.83
N PRO A 16 -17.36 6.15 15.80
CA PRO A 16 -18.33 6.81 16.71
C PRO A 16 -19.76 6.30 16.62
N ASP A 17 -20.15 5.69 15.50
CA ASP A 17 -21.44 5.04 15.29
C ASP A 17 -21.56 3.65 15.96
N GLY A 18 -20.50 3.18 16.62
CA GLY A 18 -20.42 1.88 17.27
C GLY A 18 -19.93 0.75 16.37
N THR A 19 -19.69 0.98 15.08
CA THR A 19 -19.17 -0.03 14.15
C THR A 19 -17.74 -0.44 14.54
N ARG A 20 -17.56 -1.68 14.99
CA ARG A 20 -16.22 -2.23 15.30
C ARG A 20 -15.50 -2.59 14.01
N ALA A 21 -14.47 -1.83 13.69
CA ALA A 21 -13.70 -2.01 12.46
C ALA A 21 -12.45 -2.89 12.66
N LEU A 22 -11.86 -2.90 13.87
CA LEU A 22 -10.71 -3.74 14.21
C LEU A 22 -10.94 -4.38 15.59
N ASP A 23 -10.55 -5.66 15.71
CA ASP A 23 -10.67 -6.44 16.94
C ASP A 23 -9.39 -7.23 17.21
N ARG A 24 -8.56 -6.73 18.14
CA ARG A 24 -7.30 -7.33 18.62
C ARG A 24 -6.33 -7.73 17.51
N VAL A 25 -6.20 -6.89 16.48
CA VAL A 25 -5.25 -7.08 15.40
C VAL A 25 -3.81 -7.03 15.93
N SER A 26 -3.00 -8.04 15.60
CA SER A 26 -1.58 -8.10 15.97
C SER A 26 -0.77 -8.69 14.82
N PHE A 27 0.33 -8.02 14.46
CA PHE A 27 1.34 -8.49 13.50
C PHE A 27 2.59 -7.61 13.59
N GLU A 28 3.67 -8.07 12.97
CA GLU A 28 4.92 -7.32 12.86
C GLU A 28 5.35 -7.27 11.38
N VAL A 29 5.99 -6.16 10.97
CA VAL A 29 6.58 -6.02 9.63
C VAL A 29 8.04 -5.61 9.80
N GLY A 30 8.93 -6.37 9.17
CA GLY A 30 10.36 -6.11 9.15
C GLY A 30 10.74 -4.94 8.24
N HIS A 31 11.95 -4.42 8.44
CA HIS A 31 12.52 -3.40 7.56
C HIS A 31 12.72 -3.95 6.15
N GLY A 32 12.27 -3.21 5.13
CA GLY A 32 12.38 -3.60 3.72
C GLY A 32 11.37 -4.66 3.28
N GLU A 33 10.50 -5.13 4.16
CA GLU A 33 9.48 -6.13 3.83
C GLU A 33 8.41 -5.56 2.89
N ALA A 34 7.98 -6.38 1.94
CA ALA A 34 6.87 -6.09 1.07
C ALA A 34 5.70 -7.01 1.41
N ILE A 35 4.65 -6.46 2.01
CA ILE A 35 3.49 -7.24 2.42
C ILE A 35 2.22 -6.78 1.72
N ALA A 36 1.31 -7.74 1.49
CA ALA A 36 -0.06 -7.47 1.11
C ALA A 36 -0.99 -7.65 2.33
N VAL A 37 -1.94 -6.74 2.50
CA VAL A 37 -3.06 -6.87 3.43
C VAL A 37 -4.31 -7.11 2.58
N VAL A 38 -4.83 -8.33 2.61
CA VAL A 38 -5.97 -8.73 1.77
C VAL A 38 -7.22 -9.03 2.61
N GLY A 39 -8.38 -8.91 2.00
CA GLY A 39 -9.66 -9.17 2.66
C GLY A 39 -10.82 -8.60 1.86
N ALA A 40 -12.03 -9.02 2.15
CA ALA A 40 -13.24 -8.50 1.54
C ALA A 40 -13.43 -6.99 1.80
N ASN A 41 -14.33 -6.36 1.04
CA ASN A 41 -14.70 -4.97 1.32
C ASN A 41 -15.35 -4.88 2.72
N GLY A 42 -14.95 -3.87 3.49
CA GLY A 42 -15.40 -3.71 4.88
C GLY A 42 -14.66 -4.58 5.91
N ALA A 43 -13.67 -5.38 5.51
CA ALA A 43 -12.90 -6.22 6.44
C ALA A 43 -12.05 -5.46 7.47
N GLY A 44 -11.87 -4.13 7.31
CA GLY A 44 -11.07 -3.31 8.22
C GLY A 44 -9.70 -2.87 7.66
N LYS A 45 -9.37 -3.20 6.40
CA LYS A 45 -8.07 -2.91 5.78
C LYS A 45 -7.70 -1.42 5.83
N SER A 46 -8.56 -0.54 5.29
CA SER A 46 -8.33 0.92 5.28
C SER A 46 -8.18 1.48 6.69
N THR A 47 -9.03 1.03 7.62
CA THR A 47 -8.95 1.43 9.04
C THR A 47 -7.62 1.02 9.66
N LEU A 48 -7.12 -0.18 9.36
CA LEU A 48 -5.80 -0.62 9.79
C LEU A 48 -4.70 0.29 9.24
N LEU A 49 -4.71 0.58 7.93
CA LEU A 49 -3.70 1.44 7.30
C LEU A 49 -3.70 2.87 7.89
N MET A 50 -4.88 3.42 8.20
CA MET A 50 -5.02 4.74 8.85
C MET A 50 -4.38 4.79 10.24
N HIS A 51 -4.29 3.66 10.95
CA HIS A 51 -3.56 3.59 12.22
C HIS A 51 -2.04 3.57 12.02
N LEU A 52 -1.55 2.99 10.91
CA LEU A 52 -0.11 2.92 10.64
C LEU A 52 0.49 4.30 10.34
N ASN A 53 -0.27 5.24 9.76
CA ASN A 53 0.21 6.60 9.48
C ASN A 53 -0.31 7.65 10.47
N GLY A 54 -1.02 7.23 11.52
CA GLY A 54 -1.53 8.11 12.57
C GLY A 54 -2.68 9.04 12.14
N LEU A 55 -3.44 8.71 11.08
CA LEU A 55 -4.76 9.34 10.84
C LEU A 55 -5.76 8.95 11.91
N LEU A 56 -5.72 7.69 12.32
CA LEU A 56 -6.42 7.20 13.49
C LEU A 56 -5.39 6.85 14.57
N THR A 57 -5.72 7.11 15.82
CA THR A 57 -4.90 6.71 16.96
C THR A 57 -5.53 5.51 17.67
N PRO A 58 -4.72 4.51 18.10
CA PRO A 58 -5.24 3.35 18.81
C PRO A 58 -6.11 3.73 20.02
N ALA A 59 -7.31 3.16 20.09
CA ALA A 59 -8.16 3.24 21.28
C ALA A 59 -7.90 2.05 22.22
N GLU A 60 -7.61 0.88 21.65
CA GLU A 60 -7.21 -0.35 22.34
C GLU A 60 -5.94 -0.88 21.69
N GLY A 61 -5.02 -1.44 22.48
CA GLY A 61 -3.73 -1.93 21.98
C GLY A 61 -2.74 -0.83 21.61
N SER A 62 -1.81 -1.12 20.72
CA SER A 62 -0.77 -0.18 20.30
C SER A 62 -0.29 -0.41 18.88
N VAL A 63 0.22 0.66 18.28
CA VAL A 63 0.98 0.64 17.02
C VAL A 63 2.30 1.35 17.27
N ASP A 64 3.40 0.73 16.88
CA ASP A 64 4.76 1.27 16.97
C ASP A 64 5.43 1.26 15.60
N ILE A 65 6.09 2.36 15.25
CA ILE A 65 6.81 2.53 13.99
C ILE A 65 8.28 2.81 14.31
N GLY A 66 9.13 1.81 14.15
CA GLY A 66 10.58 1.94 14.38
C GLY A 66 10.95 2.34 15.80
N GLY A 67 10.21 1.87 16.82
CA GLY A 67 10.38 2.22 18.22
C GLY A 67 9.64 3.50 18.65
N THR A 68 8.86 4.11 17.73
CA THR A 68 8.04 5.30 18.02
C THR A 68 6.56 4.91 18.08
N PRO A 69 5.90 4.99 19.26
CA PRO A 69 4.49 4.66 19.37
C PRO A 69 3.61 5.70 18.67
N VAL A 70 2.55 5.24 18.00
CA VAL A 70 1.56 6.11 17.35
C VAL A 70 0.64 6.72 18.39
N THR A 71 0.89 7.98 18.72
CA THR A 71 0.14 8.78 19.70
C THR A 71 -0.07 10.19 19.18
N LYS A 72 -0.98 10.97 19.77
CA LYS A 72 -1.18 12.37 19.36
C LYS A 72 0.10 13.20 19.39
N GLY A 73 1.05 12.89 20.28
CA GLY A 73 2.31 13.64 20.45
C GLY A 73 3.38 13.27 19.41
N THR A 74 3.26 12.13 18.74
CA THR A 74 4.28 11.60 17.79
C THR A 74 3.85 11.66 16.32
N LEU A 75 2.64 12.19 16.03
CA LEU A 75 2.06 12.18 14.67
C LEU A 75 2.95 12.82 13.62
N ALA A 76 3.69 13.87 13.95
CA ALA A 76 4.59 14.54 13.02
C ALA A 76 5.72 13.61 12.53
N ASP A 77 6.33 12.87 13.47
CA ASP A 77 7.41 11.93 13.17
C ASP A 77 6.88 10.70 12.43
N ILE A 78 5.72 10.18 12.84
CA ILE A 78 5.03 9.07 12.18
C ILE A 78 4.75 9.43 10.70
N ARG A 79 4.14 10.57 10.43
CA ARG A 79 3.78 11.01 9.07
C ARG A 79 4.98 11.37 8.20
N ARG A 80 6.12 11.70 8.80
CA ARG A 80 7.39 11.83 8.09
C ARG A 80 7.94 10.47 7.65
N THR A 81 7.74 9.44 8.48
CA THR A 81 8.27 8.09 8.25
C THR A 81 7.35 7.26 7.37
N VAL A 82 6.03 7.37 7.56
CA VAL A 82 5.00 6.56 6.87
C VAL A 82 4.22 7.43 5.89
N GLY A 83 4.49 7.24 4.61
CA GLY A 83 3.70 7.84 3.53
C GLY A 83 2.48 6.97 3.21
N MET A 84 1.30 7.58 3.11
CA MET A 84 0.06 6.88 2.80
C MET A 84 -0.56 7.40 1.51
N VAL A 85 -0.91 6.49 0.61
CA VAL A 85 -1.73 6.75 -0.59
C VAL A 85 -3.14 6.26 -0.33
N PHE A 86 -4.12 7.16 -0.41
CA PHE A 86 -5.53 6.86 -0.17
C PHE A 86 -6.17 6.12 -1.34
N GLN A 87 -7.28 5.44 -1.03
CA GLN A 87 -8.08 4.72 -2.02
C GLN A 87 -8.69 5.66 -3.06
N ASP A 88 -9.21 6.83 -2.67
CA ASP A 88 -9.69 7.85 -3.58
C ASP A 88 -8.64 8.96 -3.73
N PRO A 89 -8.11 9.21 -4.95
CA PRO A 89 -7.19 10.32 -5.17
C PRO A 89 -7.77 11.69 -4.86
N ASP A 90 -9.09 11.86 -4.94
CA ASP A 90 -9.76 13.14 -4.65
C ASP A 90 -9.74 13.49 -3.15
N ASP A 91 -9.53 12.50 -2.27
CA ASP A 91 -9.27 12.73 -0.84
C ASP A 91 -7.85 13.25 -0.57
N GLN A 92 -6.97 13.22 -1.57
CA GLN A 92 -5.54 13.54 -1.44
C GLN A 92 -5.11 14.75 -2.27
N LEU A 93 -5.80 15.04 -3.39
CA LEU A 93 -5.46 16.12 -4.31
C LEU A 93 -6.43 17.30 -4.12
N PHE A 94 -5.92 18.41 -3.61
CA PHE A 94 -6.73 19.58 -3.22
C PHE A 94 -6.13 20.94 -3.60
N MET A 95 -4.91 20.94 -4.15
CA MET A 95 -4.23 22.18 -4.54
C MET A 95 -4.63 22.62 -5.96
N PRO A 96 -4.43 23.90 -6.33
CA PRO A 96 -4.75 24.42 -7.66
C PRO A 96 -4.01 23.71 -8.80
N THR A 97 -2.78 23.25 -8.57
CA THR A 97 -1.95 22.59 -9.57
C THR A 97 -1.33 21.31 -9.03
N VAL A 98 -0.97 20.41 -9.94
CA VAL A 98 -0.26 19.15 -9.62
C VAL A 98 1.08 19.45 -8.93
N ALA A 99 1.82 20.47 -9.37
CA ALA A 99 3.08 20.84 -8.74
C ALA A 99 2.90 21.22 -7.27
N GLU A 100 1.86 21.98 -6.96
CA GLU A 100 1.54 22.40 -5.59
C GLU A 100 1.08 21.22 -4.73
N ASP A 101 0.28 20.28 -5.26
CA ASP A 101 -0.10 19.07 -4.53
C ASP A 101 1.13 18.21 -4.20
N VAL A 102 2.00 17.95 -5.19
CA VAL A 102 3.21 17.14 -4.99
C VAL A 102 4.21 17.83 -4.07
N GLY A 103 4.32 19.16 -4.15
CA GLY A 103 5.19 19.99 -3.31
C GLY A 103 4.69 20.18 -1.89
N PHE A 104 3.40 19.95 -1.61
CA PHE A 104 2.79 20.23 -0.32
C PHE A 104 3.46 19.47 0.85
N GLY A 105 3.72 18.18 0.67
CA GLY A 105 4.41 17.35 1.66
C GLY A 105 5.83 17.85 1.95
N PRO A 106 6.72 17.96 0.95
CA PRO A 106 8.06 18.51 1.10
C PRO A 106 8.12 19.90 1.75
N LEU A 107 7.20 20.81 1.39
CA LEU A 107 7.08 22.13 2.04
C LEU A 107 6.77 22.01 3.54
N ASN A 108 5.83 21.14 3.91
CA ASN A 108 5.48 20.90 5.32
C ASN A 108 6.60 20.21 6.11
N LEU A 109 7.51 19.51 5.43
CA LEU A 109 8.74 18.99 6.03
C LEU A 109 9.81 20.08 6.25
N GLY A 110 9.56 21.31 5.81
CA GLY A 110 10.47 22.44 5.97
C GLY A 110 11.63 22.46 4.98
N LEU A 111 11.50 21.81 3.83
CA LEU A 111 12.54 21.81 2.81
C LEU A 111 12.64 23.18 2.12
N PRO A 112 13.85 23.59 1.70
CA PRO A 112 14.03 24.82 0.92
C PRO A 112 13.35 24.69 -0.46
N PRO A 113 12.92 25.81 -1.07
CA PRO A 113 12.15 25.80 -2.33
C PRO A 113 12.81 25.01 -3.47
N GLU A 114 14.14 25.10 -3.61
CA GLU A 114 14.91 24.38 -4.62
C GLU A 114 14.85 22.86 -4.45
N ASP A 115 14.87 22.36 -3.22
CA ASP A 115 14.70 20.92 -2.93
C ASP A 115 13.26 20.47 -3.14
N VAL A 116 12.29 21.31 -2.83
CA VAL A 116 10.88 21.03 -3.11
C VAL A 116 10.67 20.87 -4.62
N GLU A 117 11.15 21.82 -5.44
CA GLU A 117 11.00 21.75 -6.89
C GLU A 117 11.68 20.50 -7.48
N ARG A 118 12.90 20.20 -7.05
CA ARG A 118 13.61 18.98 -7.46
C ARG A 118 12.82 17.73 -7.11
N ARG A 119 12.30 17.59 -5.88
CA ARG A 119 11.50 16.43 -5.45
C ARG A 119 10.18 16.30 -6.21
N VAL A 120 9.53 17.42 -6.54
CA VAL A 120 8.34 17.44 -7.39
C VAL A 120 8.64 16.84 -8.76
N ASP A 121 9.72 17.31 -9.40
CA ASP A 121 10.10 16.84 -10.74
C ASP A 121 10.50 15.37 -10.74
N GLU A 122 11.29 14.93 -9.77
CA GLU A 122 11.70 13.55 -9.60
C GLU A 122 10.49 12.61 -9.34
N ALA A 123 9.59 13.00 -8.43
CA ALA A 123 8.41 12.21 -8.10
C ALA A 123 7.45 12.07 -9.29
N LEU A 124 7.18 13.18 -10.00
CA LEU A 124 6.35 13.17 -11.20
C LEU A 124 6.98 12.35 -12.35
N ALA A 125 8.29 12.40 -12.50
CA ALA A 125 9.00 11.58 -13.49
C ALA A 125 8.87 10.08 -13.17
N ARG A 126 9.03 9.69 -11.89
CA ARG A 126 8.90 8.28 -11.44
C ARG A 126 7.53 7.68 -11.74
N VAL A 127 6.47 8.45 -11.64
CA VAL A 127 5.09 7.99 -11.96
C VAL A 127 4.69 8.22 -13.41
N GLY A 128 5.57 8.83 -14.24
CA GLY A 128 5.30 9.15 -15.66
C GLY A 128 4.28 10.29 -15.84
N ALA A 129 4.20 11.21 -14.88
CA ALA A 129 3.25 12.32 -14.86
C ALA A 129 3.88 13.70 -15.05
N ALA A 130 5.17 13.82 -15.43
CA ALA A 130 5.90 15.09 -15.54
C ALA A 130 5.17 16.14 -16.42
N ARG A 131 4.50 15.71 -17.52
CA ARG A 131 3.70 16.57 -18.39
C ARG A 131 2.48 17.20 -17.74
N LEU A 132 2.11 16.77 -16.55
CA LEU A 132 0.91 17.20 -15.82
C LEU A 132 1.22 18.27 -14.78
N LYS A 133 2.50 18.63 -14.57
CA LYS A 133 3.01 19.49 -13.50
C LYS A 133 2.17 20.75 -13.28
N ASP A 134 1.81 21.45 -14.36
CA ASP A 134 1.10 22.74 -14.31
C ASP A 134 -0.43 22.59 -14.48
N ARG A 135 -0.93 21.36 -14.54
CA ARG A 135 -2.37 21.13 -14.71
C ARG A 135 -3.11 21.15 -13.38
N PRO A 136 -4.36 21.62 -13.36
CA PRO A 136 -5.25 21.42 -12.23
C PRO A 136 -5.63 19.94 -12.07
N PRO A 137 -5.60 19.37 -10.85
CA PRO A 137 -5.94 17.96 -10.60
C PRO A 137 -7.33 17.53 -11.07
N TYR A 138 -8.31 18.43 -10.98
CA TYR A 138 -9.70 18.14 -11.41
C TYR A 138 -9.86 17.98 -12.94
N HIS A 139 -8.85 18.33 -13.75
CA HIS A 139 -8.82 18.08 -15.19
C HIS A 139 -8.14 16.76 -15.57
N LEU A 140 -7.69 15.97 -14.60
CA LEU A 140 -6.99 14.72 -14.82
C LEU A 140 -7.98 13.55 -14.93
N SER A 141 -7.63 12.55 -15.74
CA SER A 141 -8.30 11.25 -15.70
C SER A 141 -8.03 10.54 -14.38
N SER A 142 -8.87 9.55 -14.00
CA SER A 142 -8.70 8.80 -12.75
C SER A 142 -7.31 8.15 -12.62
N GLY A 143 -6.78 7.60 -13.71
CA GLY A 143 -5.43 7.04 -13.74
C GLY A 143 -4.31 8.09 -13.58
N GLU A 144 -4.48 9.30 -14.14
CA GLU A 144 -3.57 10.42 -13.94
C GLU A 144 -3.64 10.94 -12.51
N LYS A 145 -4.83 11.11 -11.93
CA LYS A 145 -5.01 11.46 -10.52
C LYS A 145 -4.32 10.47 -9.61
N ARG A 146 -4.48 9.16 -9.86
CA ARG A 146 -3.81 8.11 -9.09
C ARG A 146 -2.28 8.23 -9.15
N ALA A 147 -1.73 8.45 -10.35
CA ALA A 147 -0.29 8.64 -10.52
C ALA A 147 0.21 9.87 -9.74
N VAL A 148 -0.52 10.98 -9.81
CA VAL A 148 -0.19 12.20 -9.06
C VAL A 148 -0.31 11.98 -7.55
N ALA A 149 -1.36 11.31 -7.05
CA ALA A 149 -1.51 10.99 -5.63
C ALA A 149 -0.33 10.12 -5.12
N ILE A 150 0.17 9.18 -5.92
CA ILE A 150 1.39 8.45 -5.58
C ILE A 150 2.60 9.39 -5.55
N ALA A 151 2.72 10.32 -6.51
CA ALA A 151 3.82 11.27 -6.54
C ALA A 151 3.88 12.19 -5.32
N THR A 152 2.71 12.62 -4.77
CA THR A 152 2.68 13.45 -3.54
C THR A 152 3.34 12.75 -2.36
N VAL A 153 3.17 11.43 -2.27
CA VAL A 153 3.78 10.62 -1.20
C VAL A 153 5.25 10.36 -1.48
N LEU A 154 5.61 10.01 -2.72
CA LEU A 154 7.01 9.74 -3.10
C LEU A 154 7.92 10.96 -2.95
N ALA A 155 7.39 12.19 -3.16
CA ALA A 155 8.13 13.43 -2.97
C ALA A 155 8.57 13.65 -1.51
N MET A 156 7.90 13.01 -0.55
CA MET A 156 8.27 13.05 0.87
C MET A 156 9.42 12.08 1.20
N GLU A 157 9.76 11.14 0.30
CA GLU A 157 10.77 10.07 0.51
C GLU A 157 10.52 9.28 1.80
N PRO A 158 9.33 8.70 1.97
CA PRO A 158 9.00 7.98 3.19
C PRO A 158 9.81 6.69 3.31
N ALA A 159 10.15 6.29 4.54
CA ALA A 159 10.81 5.01 4.82
C ALA A 159 9.83 3.82 4.76
N ILE A 160 8.53 4.08 4.89
CA ILE A 160 7.46 3.10 4.81
C ILE A 160 6.40 3.65 3.86
N LEU A 161 6.03 2.86 2.86
CA LEU A 161 4.95 3.21 1.92
C LEU A 161 3.73 2.34 2.20
N VAL A 162 2.63 2.99 2.51
CA VAL A 162 1.33 2.35 2.75
C VAL A 162 0.36 2.78 1.66
N MET A 163 -0.33 1.83 1.03
CA MET A 163 -1.23 2.11 -0.09
C MET A 163 -2.56 1.37 0.08
N ASP A 164 -3.66 2.09 -0.07
CA ASP A 164 -5.00 1.53 -0.03
C ASP A 164 -5.56 1.41 -1.45
N GLU A 165 -5.83 0.17 -1.89
CA GLU A 165 -6.37 -0.17 -3.22
C GLU A 165 -5.70 0.57 -4.41
N PRO A 166 -4.36 0.53 -4.52
CA PRO A 166 -3.63 1.40 -5.46
C PRO A 166 -3.89 1.11 -6.93
N SER A 167 -4.39 -0.08 -7.29
CA SER A 167 -4.71 -0.49 -8.67
C SER A 167 -6.14 -0.21 -9.08
N SER A 168 -7.00 0.23 -8.16
CA SER A 168 -8.41 0.47 -8.45
C SER A 168 -8.59 1.51 -9.56
N GLY A 169 -9.39 1.18 -10.58
CA GLY A 169 -9.69 2.07 -11.71
C GLY A 169 -8.54 2.31 -12.70
N LEU A 170 -7.42 1.59 -12.59
CA LEU A 170 -6.31 1.70 -13.53
C LEU A 170 -6.52 0.85 -14.78
N ASP A 171 -6.18 1.42 -15.94
CA ASP A 171 -6.03 0.65 -17.15
C ASP A 171 -4.82 -0.32 -17.08
N PRO A 172 -4.71 -1.34 -17.97
CA PRO A 172 -3.62 -2.31 -17.90
C PRO A 172 -2.21 -1.73 -18.04
N ARG A 173 -2.05 -0.57 -18.71
CA ARG A 173 -0.74 0.09 -18.83
C ARG A 173 -0.37 0.83 -17.56
N ALA A 174 -1.32 1.53 -16.96
CA ALA A 174 -1.14 2.22 -15.68
C ALA A 174 -0.87 1.21 -14.54
N ARG A 175 -1.60 0.08 -14.52
CA ARG A 175 -1.37 -1.02 -13.57
C ARG A 175 0.06 -1.58 -13.70
N ARG A 176 0.56 -1.85 -14.90
CA ARG A 176 1.94 -2.33 -15.10
C ARG A 176 2.98 -1.32 -14.64
N ARG A 177 2.76 -0.01 -14.88
CA ARG A 177 3.65 1.05 -14.39
C ARG A 177 3.67 1.09 -12.87
N LEU A 178 2.51 1.01 -12.23
CA LEU A 178 2.39 0.94 -10.77
C LEU A 178 3.18 -0.26 -10.22
N ILE A 179 3.01 -1.45 -10.77
CA ILE A 179 3.75 -2.65 -10.34
C ILE A 179 5.26 -2.45 -10.49
N GLY A 180 5.72 -1.90 -11.62
CA GLY A 180 7.13 -1.58 -11.84
C GLY A 180 7.67 -0.60 -10.81
N LEU A 181 6.92 0.47 -10.52
CA LEU A 181 7.26 1.47 -9.50
C LEU A 181 7.36 0.83 -8.11
N LEU A 182 6.36 0.04 -7.71
CA LEU A 182 6.34 -0.60 -6.39
C LEU A 182 7.46 -1.63 -6.22
N ARG A 183 7.83 -2.36 -7.27
CA ARG A 183 8.97 -3.27 -7.25
C ARG A 183 10.32 -2.55 -7.13
N SER A 184 10.42 -1.32 -7.64
CA SER A 184 11.63 -0.49 -7.51
C SER A 184 11.73 0.26 -6.17
N PHE A 185 10.70 0.19 -5.32
CA PHE A 185 10.73 0.81 -4.01
C PHE A 185 11.46 -0.11 -3.02
N GLU A 186 12.64 0.28 -2.58
CA GLU A 186 13.57 -0.55 -1.80
C GLU A 186 13.23 -0.63 -0.31
N HIS A 187 12.34 0.24 0.18
CA HIS A 187 11.96 0.29 1.58
C HIS A 187 10.70 -0.54 1.87
N THR A 188 10.27 -0.56 3.13
CA THR A 188 9.08 -1.27 3.58
C THR A 188 7.84 -0.77 2.85
N ARG A 189 7.04 -1.69 2.31
CA ARG A 189 5.77 -1.36 1.64
C ARG A 189 4.64 -2.27 2.09
N ILE A 190 3.49 -1.65 2.32
CA ILE A 190 2.25 -2.33 2.68
C ILE A 190 1.18 -1.95 1.66
N VAL A 191 0.62 -2.93 0.98
CA VAL A 191 -0.45 -2.73 0.01
C VAL A 191 -1.71 -3.43 0.49
N ALA A 192 -2.73 -2.66 0.84
CA ALA A 192 -4.06 -3.21 1.09
C ALA A 192 -4.81 -3.33 -0.24
N THR A 193 -5.35 -4.50 -0.53
CA THR A 193 -6.08 -4.72 -1.77
C THR A 193 -7.00 -5.95 -1.68
N HIS A 194 -8.06 -5.95 -2.49
CA HIS A 194 -8.85 -7.13 -2.80
C HIS A 194 -8.42 -7.79 -4.14
N ASP A 195 -7.52 -7.15 -4.91
CA ASP A 195 -6.88 -7.70 -6.12
C ASP A 195 -5.76 -8.67 -5.71
N LEU A 196 -6.10 -9.96 -5.59
CA LEU A 196 -5.13 -10.98 -5.18
C LEU A 196 -4.05 -11.25 -6.24
N ASP A 197 -4.30 -10.98 -7.52
CA ASP A 197 -3.27 -11.06 -8.55
C ASP A 197 -2.23 -9.96 -8.35
N LEU A 198 -2.64 -8.74 -7.96
CA LEU A 198 -1.71 -7.67 -7.60
C LEU A 198 -0.90 -8.05 -6.35
N ALA A 199 -1.56 -8.57 -5.32
CA ALA A 199 -0.90 -9.00 -4.09
C ALA A 199 0.14 -10.09 -4.36
N ALA A 200 -0.18 -11.08 -5.20
CA ALA A 200 0.74 -12.15 -5.62
C ALA A 200 1.95 -11.62 -6.41
N GLU A 201 1.76 -10.54 -7.19
CA GLU A 201 2.84 -9.93 -7.96
C GLU A 201 3.79 -9.07 -7.13
N LEU A 202 3.32 -8.49 -6.01
CA LEU A 202 4.05 -7.47 -5.26
C LEU A 202 4.63 -7.94 -3.93
N SER A 203 4.09 -9.01 -3.34
CA SER A 203 4.36 -9.34 -1.94
C SER A 203 4.69 -10.81 -1.77
N GLU A 204 5.74 -11.08 -0.99
CA GLU A 204 6.12 -12.45 -0.61
C GLU A 204 5.34 -12.95 0.61
N ARG A 205 4.83 -12.02 1.42
CA ARG A 205 4.01 -12.28 2.60
C ARG A 205 2.67 -11.59 2.51
N THR A 206 1.62 -12.27 2.94
CA THR A 206 0.25 -11.78 2.93
C THR A 206 -0.38 -11.92 4.31
N ILE A 207 -1.05 -10.87 4.75
CA ILE A 207 -1.91 -10.85 5.94
C ILE A 207 -3.35 -10.82 5.46
N VAL A 208 -4.15 -11.80 5.90
CA VAL A 208 -5.59 -11.85 5.60
C VAL A 208 -6.36 -11.24 6.74
N VAL A 209 -7.14 -10.20 6.42
CA VAL A 209 -8.04 -9.54 7.38
C VAL A 209 -9.48 -9.90 7.05
N SER A 210 -10.20 -10.40 8.04
CA SER A 210 -11.63 -10.71 7.95
C SER A 210 -12.34 -10.26 9.23
N GLU A 211 -13.47 -9.55 9.09
CA GLU A 211 -14.26 -9.04 10.20
C GLU A 211 -13.44 -8.29 11.27
N GLY A 212 -12.50 -7.47 10.82
CA GLY A 212 -11.62 -6.69 11.69
C GLY A 212 -10.51 -7.47 12.39
N ARG A 213 -10.28 -8.73 12.05
CA ARG A 213 -9.25 -9.60 12.66
C ARG A 213 -8.26 -10.09 11.63
N VAL A 214 -7.02 -10.32 12.06
CA VAL A 214 -6.06 -11.11 11.29
C VAL A 214 -6.43 -12.58 11.43
N VAL A 215 -6.80 -13.21 10.32
CA VAL A 215 -7.18 -14.64 10.28
C VAL A 215 -6.07 -15.51 9.73
N ALA A 216 -5.13 -14.95 8.96
CA ALA A 216 -3.93 -15.62 8.52
C ALA A 216 -2.82 -14.60 8.26
N ASP A 217 -1.56 -15.04 8.44
CA ASP A 217 -0.34 -14.28 8.20
C ASP A 217 0.78 -15.25 7.80
N GLY A 218 1.32 -15.11 6.61
CA GLY A 218 2.32 -16.06 6.11
C GLY A 218 2.73 -15.82 4.66
N PRO A 219 3.50 -16.76 4.08
CA PRO A 219 3.92 -16.69 2.69
C PRO A 219 2.74 -16.59 1.74
N THR A 220 2.78 -15.63 0.82
CA THR A 220 1.69 -15.34 -0.12
C THR A 220 1.22 -16.60 -0.90
N ARG A 221 2.16 -17.46 -1.27
CA ARG A 221 1.85 -18.68 -2.01
C ARG A 221 1.03 -19.68 -1.19
N GLU A 222 1.36 -19.80 0.10
CA GLU A 222 0.65 -20.71 1.02
C GLU A 222 -0.76 -20.18 1.28
N ILE A 223 -0.88 -18.89 1.61
CA ILE A 223 -2.16 -18.21 1.83
C ILE A 223 -3.08 -18.35 0.60
N PHE A 224 -2.57 -18.06 -0.60
CA PHE A 224 -3.39 -18.12 -1.82
C PHE A 224 -3.57 -19.54 -2.37
N GLY A 225 -2.84 -20.53 -1.81
CA GLY A 225 -3.04 -21.96 -2.07
C GLY A 225 -4.17 -22.58 -1.24
N ASP A 226 -4.58 -21.94 -0.15
CA ASP A 226 -5.63 -22.45 0.75
C ASP A 226 -7.03 -21.94 0.35
N ASP A 227 -7.74 -22.75 -0.45
CA ASP A 227 -9.09 -22.41 -0.91
C ASP A 227 -10.10 -22.29 0.26
N SER A 228 -9.90 -23.04 1.35
CA SER A 228 -10.77 -23.00 2.52
C SER A 228 -10.66 -21.68 3.25
N LEU A 229 -9.44 -21.21 3.45
CA LEU A 229 -9.13 -19.90 4.05
C LEU A 229 -9.69 -18.76 3.19
N LEU A 230 -9.44 -18.81 1.87
CA LEU A 230 -9.92 -17.78 0.95
C LEU A 230 -11.44 -17.70 0.94
N ALA A 231 -12.13 -18.85 0.82
CA ALA A 231 -13.59 -18.90 0.83
C ALA A 231 -14.18 -18.40 2.15
N ALA A 232 -13.60 -18.78 3.31
CA ALA A 232 -14.01 -18.30 4.63
C ALA A 232 -13.81 -16.79 4.81
N SER A 233 -12.85 -16.20 4.06
CA SER A 233 -12.54 -14.77 4.10
C SER A 233 -13.25 -13.97 3.00
N GLY A 234 -14.15 -14.59 2.23
CA GLY A 234 -14.85 -13.94 1.11
C GLY A 234 -13.93 -13.61 -0.07
N LEU A 235 -12.87 -14.39 -0.26
CA LEU A 235 -11.86 -14.20 -1.30
C LEU A 235 -11.85 -15.40 -2.26
N GLU A 236 -11.31 -15.20 -3.47
CA GLU A 236 -11.10 -16.24 -4.46
C GLU A 236 -9.62 -16.33 -4.84
N ARG A 237 -9.15 -17.55 -5.18
CA ARG A 237 -7.78 -17.75 -5.63
C ARG A 237 -7.42 -16.83 -6.81
N PRO A 238 -6.21 -16.19 -6.80
CA PRO A 238 -5.75 -15.39 -7.92
C PRO A 238 -5.82 -16.13 -9.24
N LEU A 239 -6.19 -15.44 -10.32
CA LEU A 239 -6.31 -16.05 -11.66
C LEU A 239 -4.99 -16.68 -12.11
N GLY A 240 -3.87 -16.02 -11.83
CA GLY A 240 -2.53 -16.51 -12.14
C GLY A 240 -2.11 -17.77 -11.37
N MET A 241 -2.83 -18.15 -10.30
CA MET A 241 -2.55 -19.33 -9.47
C MET A 241 -3.61 -20.43 -9.62
N ARG A 242 -4.64 -20.21 -10.45
CA ARG A 242 -5.65 -21.23 -10.73
C ARG A 242 -5.03 -22.36 -11.54
N PRO A 243 -5.30 -23.65 -11.20
CA PRO A 243 -4.85 -24.77 -12.02
C PRO A 243 -5.47 -24.71 -13.41
N CYS A 244 -4.71 -25.12 -14.42
CA CYS A 244 -5.23 -25.22 -15.79
C CYS A 244 -6.44 -26.18 -15.81
N SER A 245 -7.58 -25.69 -16.31
CA SER A 245 -8.81 -26.49 -16.40
C SER A 245 -8.71 -27.72 -17.32
N VAL A 246 -7.66 -27.79 -18.16
CA VAL A 246 -7.44 -28.86 -19.12
C VAL A 246 -6.43 -29.90 -18.63
N CYS A 247 -5.32 -29.48 -18.03
CA CYS A 247 -4.22 -30.40 -17.63
C CYS A 247 -3.96 -30.45 -16.12
N GLY A 248 -4.65 -29.62 -15.31
CA GLY A 248 -4.45 -29.58 -13.85
C GLY A 248 -3.15 -28.91 -13.41
N ALA A 249 -2.23 -28.57 -14.31
CA ALA A 249 -0.97 -27.89 -13.95
C ALA A 249 -1.24 -26.46 -13.53
N GLY A 250 -0.68 -26.04 -12.40
CA GLY A 250 -0.73 -24.65 -11.95
C GLY A 250 0.10 -23.75 -12.87
N ALA A 251 -0.44 -22.60 -13.27
CA ALA A 251 0.23 -21.65 -14.18
C ALA A 251 1.58 -21.12 -13.64
N TYR A 252 1.92 -21.35 -12.41
CA TYR A 252 3.14 -20.87 -11.74
C TYR A 252 4.32 -21.83 -11.79
N GLU A 253 4.11 -23.12 -12.09
CA GLU A 253 5.22 -24.10 -12.16
C GLU A 253 6.09 -23.98 -13.42
N SER A 254 5.62 -23.30 -14.46
CA SER A 254 6.30 -23.25 -15.77
C SER A 254 7.43 -22.20 -15.90
N ARG A 255 7.66 -21.32 -14.91
CA ARG A 255 8.70 -20.27 -15.00
C ARG A 255 10.00 -20.53 -14.22
N ALA A 256 10.05 -21.58 -13.41
CA ALA A 256 11.25 -21.91 -12.62
C ALA A 256 12.24 -22.89 -13.33
N GLY A 257 11.94 -23.34 -14.56
CA GLY A 257 12.69 -24.40 -15.22
C GLY A 257 13.28 -24.12 -16.61
N ALA A 258 13.29 -22.88 -17.09
CA ALA A 258 13.88 -22.55 -18.40
C ALA A 258 15.22 -21.80 -18.24
N SER A 259 16.29 -22.50 -17.90
CA SER A 259 17.65 -22.06 -18.25
C SER A 259 17.82 -22.31 -19.75
N PRO A 260 18.17 -21.29 -20.57
CA PRO A 260 18.57 -21.53 -21.95
C PRO A 260 19.94 -22.22 -21.94
N GLY A 261 19.92 -23.52 -22.25
CA GLY A 261 21.15 -24.24 -22.61
C GLY A 261 21.75 -23.60 -23.84
N LEU A 262 22.95 -23.02 -23.68
CA LEU A 262 23.86 -22.66 -24.77
C LEU A 262 24.34 -23.96 -25.40
N GLY A 263 23.99 -24.17 -26.65
CA GLY A 263 24.58 -25.09 -27.58
C GLY A 263 24.94 -24.33 -28.85
#